data_d7f288c97539753a2caf01f2dd62836c
#
_entry.id   d7f288c97539753a2caf01f2dd62836c
#
_cell.length_a   1.000
_cell.length_b   1.000
_cell.length_c   1.000
_cell.angle_alpha   90.00
_cell.angle_beta   90.00
_cell.angle_gamma   90.00
#
_symmetry.space_group_name_H-M   'P 1'
#
loop_
_entity.id
_entity.type
_entity.pdbx_description
1 polymer ?
#
loop_
_entity_poly.entity_id
_entity_poly.type
_entity_poly.pdbx_seq_one_letter_code
_entity_poly.pdbx_strand_id
1 'polypeptide(L)'
;NINEIDLAYPGVLPTVNSEVVEKALKASLALNCLINKKMHFDRKNYYYPDLPKGYQITQNKTPIGYDGYVLINTNDGAKKIEIERIHMEEDTCKSIHINNKTLLNYNRAGVPLIEIVTKPCISNGDEAVKYLEELKETLFYLGVSDCKIEEGSMRADVNVSVSKDNTLGTKCEVKNIGSISSVKTAIDYEINRQIELLEKGVKIEEETRRFDAKTSSTILMRKKEVGNDYRYFPEPDIPYLYLEDSYINEVKESIKLLPNERRNIYKSKNISDIAIRE
;
A
#
# COMPACT_ATOMS: atom_id res chain seq x y z
N ASN A 1 -10.50 10.66 -18.68
CA ASN A 1 -9.75 9.42 -18.49
C ASN A 1 -10.65 8.27 -18.04
N ILE A 2 -11.89 8.21 -18.50
CA ILE A 2 -12.81 7.10 -18.22
C ILE A 2 -13.34 6.56 -19.54
N ASN A 3 -13.59 5.26 -19.60
CA ASN A 3 -14.15 4.57 -20.75
C ASN A 3 -15.38 3.74 -20.30
N GLU A 4 -15.97 3.02 -21.24
CA GLU A 4 -17.17 2.22 -21.00
C GLU A 4 -16.96 1.10 -19.98
N ILE A 5 -15.74 0.56 -19.90
CA ILE A 5 -15.37 -0.50 -18.93
C ILE A 5 -15.36 0.09 -17.52
N ASP A 6 -14.74 1.26 -17.34
CA ASP A 6 -14.63 1.94 -16.04
C ASP A 6 -16.00 2.35 -15.49
N LEU A 7 -16.96 2.62 -16.39
CA LEU A 7 -18.34 2.95 -16.06
C LEU A 7 -19.27 1.74 -15.94
N ALA A 8 -18.73 0.55 -16.14
CA ALA A 8 -19.49 -0.71 -16.11
C ALA A 8 -20.68 -0.74 -17.09
N TYR A 9 -20.48 -0.28 -18.32
CA TYR A 9 -21.53 -0.35 -19.35
C TYR A 9 -21.92 -1.80 -19.65
N PRO A 10 -23.19 -2.08 -19.92
CA PRO A 10 -23.64 -3.42 -20.25
C PRO A 10 -22.89 -4.01 -21.46
N GLY A 11 -22.38 -5.23 -21.30
CA GLY A 11 -21.72 -5.97 -22.38
C GLY A 11 -20.22 -5.71 -22.56
N VAL A 12 -19.62 -4.83 -21.77
CA VAL A 12 -18.16 -4.62 -21.77
C VAL A 12 -17.50 -5.50 -20.71
N LEU A 13 -16.28 -5.97 -21.00
CA LEU A 13 -15.50 -6.83 -20.12
C LEU A 13 -14.21 -6.14 -19.70
N PRO A 14 -13.73 -6.38 -18.47
CA PRO A 14 -12.47 -5.84 -17.99
C PRO A 14 -11.28 -6.42 -18.76
N THR A 15 -10.23 -5.62 -18.91
CA THR A 15 -8.97 -6.00 -19.55
C THR A 15 -7.79 -5.63 -18.67
N VAL A 16 -6.66 -6.30 -18.87
CA VAL A 16 -5.41 -6.03 -18.14
C VAL A 16 -4.43 -5.31 -19.07
N ASN A 17 -3.91 -4.19 -18.59
CA ASN A 17 -2.85 -3.47 -19.29
C ASN A 17 -1.49 -4.11 -18.99
N SER A 18 -0.74 -4.48 -20.02
CA SER A 18 0.58 -5.10 -19.89
C SER A 18 1.61 -4.21 -19.19
N GLU A 19 1.54 -2.89 -19.36
CA GLU A 19 2.41 -1.95 -18.67
C GLU A 19 2.20 -1.96 -17.13
N VAL A 20 0.97 -2.20 -16.69
CA VAL A 20 0.67 -2.35 -15.26
C VAL A 20 1.34 -3.59 -14.68
N VAL A 21 1.29 -4.71 -15.41
CA VAL A 21 1.96 -5.97 -15.01
C VAL A 21 3.47 -5.76 -14.95
N GLU A 22 4.05 -5.09 -15.95
CA GLU A 22 5.49 -4.80 -15.97
C GLU A 22 5.92 -3.91 -14.79
N LYS A 23 5.18 -2.83 -14.51
CA LYS A 23 5.45 -1.94 -13.38
C LYS A 23 5.32 -2.66 -12.03
N ALA A 24 4.30 -3.49 -11.86
CA ALA A 24 4.12 -4.29 -10.66
C ALA A 24 5.23 -5.33 -10.49
N LEU A 25 5.68 -5.95 -11.59
CA LEU A 25 6.80 -6.89 -11.59
C LEU A 25 8.11 -6.17 -11.24
N LYS A 26 8.40 -4.99 -11.82
CA LYS A 26 9.56 -4.15 -11.47
C LYS A 26 9.57 -3.79 -9.98
N ALA A 27 8.44 -3.34 -9.45
CA ALA A 27 8.31 -3.03 -8.04
C ALA A 27 8.58 -4.27 -7.17
N SER A 28 7.99 -5.42 -7.52
CA SER A 28 8.16 -6.66 -6.77
C SER A 28 9.61 -7.14 -6.76
N LEU A 29 10.29 -7.10 -7.90
CA LEU A 29 11.70 -7.48 -8.02
C LEU A 29 12.62 -6.53 -7.23
N ALA A 30 12.40 -5.21 -7.32
CA ALA A 30 13.17 -4.21 -6.60
C ALA A 30 12.99 -4.29 -5.09
N LEU A 31 11.83 -4.73 -4.64
CA LEU A 31 11.50 -4.94 -3.23
C LEU A 31 11.77 -6.38 -2.76
N ASN A 32 12.61 -7.10 -3.50
CA ASN A 32 13.10 -8.44 -3.15
C ASN A 32 11.99 -9.49 -2.96
N CYS A 33 10.85 -9.35 -3.62
CA CYS A 33 9.77 -10.31 -3.54
C CYS A 33 10.04 -11.57 -4.35
N LEU A 34 9.48 -12.68 -3.91
CA LEU A 34 9.24 -13.85 -4.74
C LEU A 34 8.09 -13.56 -5.71
N ILE A 35 8.14 -14.09 -6.92
CA ILE A 35 7.17 -13.81 -7.97
C ILE A 35 6.24 -15.00 -8.20
N ASN A 36 4.94 -14.75 -8.21
CA ASN A 36 3.94 -15.71 -8.65
C ASN A 36 3.94 -15.77 -10.18
N LYS A 37 4.46 -16.86 -10.74
CA LYS A 37 4.52 -17.07 -12.19
C LYS A 37 3.15 -17.35 -12.83
N LYS A 38 2.21 -17.85 -12.04
CA LYS A 38 0.82 -18.05 -12.45
C LYS A 38 -0.08 -17.30 -11.49
N MET A 39 -0.79 -16.31 -11.97
CA MET A 39 -1.66 -15.49 -11.16
C MET A 39 -3.01 -15.26 -11.83
N HIS A 40 -3.98 -14.88 -11.04
CA HIS A 40 -5.30 -14.44 -11.49
C HIS A 40 -5.76 -13.23 -10.70
N PHE A 41 -6.73 -12.54 -11.23
CA PHE A 41 -7.45 -11.49 -10.53
C PHE A 41 -8.66 -12.08 -9.81
N ASP A 42 -9.04 -11.44 -8.72
CA ASP A 42 -10.21 -11.75 -7.92
C ASP A 42 -11.17 -10.57 -7.90
N ARG A 43 -12.46 -10.85 -7.72
CA ARG A 43 -13.47 -9.85 -7.38
C ARG A 43 -13.55 -9.70 -5.89
N LYS A 44 -13.34 -8.44 -5.41
CA LYS A 44 -13.62 -8.03 -4.04
C LYS A 44 -14.99 -7.39 -4.00
N ASN A 45 -15.99 -8.14 -3.52
CA ASN A 45 -17.37 -7.70 -3.59
C ASN A 45 -17.74 -6.86 -2.37
N TYR A 46 -18.16 -5.62 -2.62
CA TYR A 46 -18.76 -4.77 -1.59
C TYR A 46 -19.62 -3.70 -2.25
N TYR A 47 -20.65 -3.28 -1.55
CA TYR A 47 -21.62 -2.32 -2.08
C TYR A 47 -21.24 -0.92 -1.60
N TYR A 48 -20.71 -0.12 -2.52
CA TYR A 48 -20.40 1.27 -2.24
C TYR A 48 -20.64 2.13 -3.49
N PRO A 49 -21.10 3.39 -3.35
CA PRO A 49 -21.45 4.24 -4.51
C PRO A 49 -20.29 4.53 -5.46
N ASP A 50 -19.05 4.42 -4.98
CA ASP A 50 -17.82 4.65 -5.75
C ASP A 50 -17.36 3.45 -6.57
N LEU A 51 -18.08 2.33 -6.51
CA LEU A 51 -17.82 1.12 -7.30
C LEU A 51 -18.86 0.96 -8.41
N PRO A 52 -18.56 1.33 -9.66
CA PRO A 52 -19.53 1.21 -10.77
C PRO A 52 -20.02 -0.21 -11.00
N LYS A 53 -19.14 -1.20 -10.83
CA LYS A 53 -19.42 -2.62 -11.06
C LYS A 53 -19.99 -3.34 -9.82
N GLY A 54 -19.98 -2.70 -8.64
CA GLY A 54 -20.33 -3.33 -7.37
C GLY A 54 -19.25 -4.24 -6.80
N TYR A 55 -18.09 -4.29 -7.43
CA TYR A 55 -16.87 -5.00 -6.97
C TYR A 55 -15.62 -4.27 -7.44
N GLN A 56 -14.51 -4.56 -6.78
CA GLN A 56 -13.18 -4.10 -7.16
C GLN A 56 -12.37 -5.29 -7.67
N ILE A 57 -11.70 -5.13 -8.80
CA ILE A 57 -10.73 -6.11 -9.29
C ILE A 57 -9.46 -5.96 -8.48
N THR A 58 -8.96 -7.06 -7.93
CA THR A 58 -7.78 -7.14 -7.08
C THR A 58 -7.09 -8.49 -7.24
N GLN A 59 -6.04 -8.78 -6.47
CA GLN A 59 -5.42 -10.10 -6.37
C GLN A 59 -5.41 -10.53 -4.91
N ASN A 60 -6.27 -11.48 -4.55
CA ASN A 60 -6.33 -11.98 -3.18
C ASN A 60 -5.43 -13.21 -2.96
N LYS A 61 -5.57 -14.23 -3.80
CA LYS A 61 -4.87 -15.52 -3.62
C LYS A 61 -3.49 -15.57 -4.27
N THR A 62 -3.31 -14.89 -5.38
CA THR A 62 -2.07 -14.93 -6.16
C THR A 62 -1.55 -13.51 -6.43
N PRO A 63 -1.08 -12.82 -5.38
CA PRO A 63 -0.44 -11.51 -5.56
C PRO A 63 0.79 -11.68 -6.45
N ILE A 64 1.13 -10.66 -7.26
CA ILE A 64 2.27 -10.74 -8.17
C ILE A 64 3.60 -10.96 -7.42
N GLY A 65 3.76 -10.33 -6.25
CA GLY A 65 4.93 -10.48 -5.39
C GLY A 65 4.55 -10.83 -3.95
N TYR A 66 5.39 -11.58 -3.26
CA TYR A 66 5.21 -11.96 -1.86
C TYR A 66 6.55 -12.19 -1.17
N ASP A 67 6.56 -12.18 0.17
CA ASP A 67 7.74 -12.40 1.01
C ASP A 67 8.97 -11.56 0.63
N GLY A 68 8.75 -10.29 0.33
CA GLY A 68 9.79 -9.33 0.02
C GLY A 68 10.32 -8.59 1.23
N TYR A 69 11.17 -7.59 0.98
CA TYR A 69 11.65 -6.70 2.03
C TYR A 69 12.26 -5.40 1.49
N VAL A 70 12.30 -4.40 2.37
CA VAL A 70 13.07 -3.16 2.22
C VAL A 70 14.04 -3.03 3.38
N LEU A 71 15.28 -2.64 3.11
CA LEU A 71 16.26 -2.31 4.16
C LEU A 71 16.18 -0.83 4.50
N ILE A 72 16.03 -0.52 5.77
CA ILE A 72 16.08 0.85 6.29
C ILE A 72 17.26 0.98 7.27
N ASN A 73 17.81 2.18 7.38
CA ASN A 73 18.86 2.49 8.35
C ASN A 73 18.23 3.09 9.61
N THR A 74 18.33 2.39 10.73
CA THR A 74 17.92 2.88 12.05
C THR A 74 19.14 3.33 12.87
N ASN A 75 18.92 3.90 14.04
CA ASN A 75 20.02 4.25 14.95
C ASN A 75 20.77 3.01 15.47
N ASP A 76 20.07 1.88 15.50
CA ASP A 76 20.62 0.59 15.96
C ASP A 76 21.22 -0.25 14.81
N GLY A 77 21.30 0.31 13.60
CA GLY A 77 21.82 -0.36 12.41
C GLY A 77 20.77 -0.60 11.33
N ALA A 78 21.10 -1.44 10.37
CA ALA A 78 20.19 -1.79 9.29
C ALA A 78 19.04 -2.69 9.79
N LYS A 79 17.81 -2.31 9.50
CA LYS A 79 16.60 -3.09 9.80
C LYS A 79 15.90 -3.51 8.52
N LYS A 80 15.46 -4.75 8.49
CA LYS A 80 14.67 -5.32 7.40
C LYS A 80 13.18 -5.11 7.68
N ILE A 81 12.50 -4.36 6.83
CA ILE A 81 11.05 -4.25 6.84
C ILE A 81 10.50 -5.26 5.84
N GLU A 82 9.86 -6.28 6.36
CA GLU A 82 9.32 -7.37 5.57
C GLU A 82 8.03 -6.97 4.86
N ILE A 83 7.94 -7.33 3.57
CA ILE A 83 6.74 -7.17 2.75
C ILE A 83 6.03 -8.52 2.71
N GLU A 84 4.77 -8.53 3.12
CA GLU A 84 3.93 -9.71 3.03
C GLU A 84 3.59 -10.00 1.58
N ARG A 85 3.08 -8.97 0.86
CA ARG A 85 2.68 -9.10 -0.53
C ARG A 85 2.63 -7.77 -1.26
N ILE A 86 2.71 -7.88 -2.58
CA ILE A 86 2.43 -6.83 -3.55
C ILE A 86 1.37 -7.36 -4.51
N HIS A 87 0.27 -6.63 -4.68
CA HIS A 87 -0.78 -7.03 -5.60
C HIS A 87 -1.29 -5.86 -6.43
N MET A 88 -1.82 -6.21 -7.59
CA MET A 88 -2.44 -5.25 -8.50
C MET A 88 -3.94 -5.15 -8.20
N GLU A 89 -4.49 -3.97 -8.32
CA GLU A 89 -5.92 -3.69 -8.21
C GLU A 89 -6.32 -2.47 -9.04
N GLU A 90 -7.59 -2.16 -9.08
CA GLU A 90 -8.11 -0.93 -9.68
C GLU A 90 -8.54 0.07 -8.62
N ASP A 91 -8.42 1.37 -8.91
CA ASP A 91 -8.97 2.43 -8.07
C ASP A 91 -10.49 2.56 -8.26
N THR A 92 -11.14 3.10 -7.25
CA THR A 92 -12.57 3.43 -7.27
C THR A 92 -12.77 4.89 -7.66
N CYS A 93 -14.00 5.34 -7.85
CA CYS A 93 -14.24 6.75 -8.09
C CYS A 93 -14.01 7.58 -6.83
N LYS A 94 -13.71 8.87 -7.00
CA LYS A 94 -13.53 9.80 -5.90
C LYS A 94 -14.87 10.30 -5.39
N SER A 95 -15.17 10.05 -4.11
CA SER A 95 -16.33 10.61 -3.41
C SER A 95 -16.00 11.98 -2.81
N ILE A 96 -16.86 12.97 -3.07
CA ILE A 96 -16.73 14.34 -2.57
C ILE A 96 -18.02 14.68 -1.81
N HIS A 97 -17.88 14.95 -0.50
CA HIS A 97 -19.02 15.25 0.36
C HIS A 97 -19.18 16.78 0.51
N ILE A 98 -20.32 17.30 0.04
CA ILE A 98 -20.66 18.73 0.10
C ILE A 98 -22.13 18.88 0.52
N ASN A 99 -22.39 19.60 1.61
CA ASN A 99 -23.74 19.98 2.01
C ASN A 99 -24.77 18.85 1.95
N ASN A 100 -24.59 17.76 2.67
CA ASN A 100 -25.48 16.60 2.70
C ASN A 100 -25.63 15.86 1.33
N LYS A 101 -24.76 16.14 0.37
CA LYS A 101 -24.69 15.41 -0.91
C LYS A 101 -23.34 14.77 -1.07
N THR A 102 -23.32 13.62 -1.73
CA THR A 102 -22.08 12.97 -2.19
C THR A 102 -22.01 13.08 -3.69
N LEU A 103 -20.98 13.77 -4.19
CA LEU A 103 -20.66 13.81 -5.62
C LEU A 103 -19.65 12.74 -5.93
N LEU A 104 -19.80 12.05 -7.05
CA LEU A 104 -18.90 11.00 -7.50
C LEU A 104 -18.13 11.50 -8.74
N ASN A 105 -16.80 11.42 -8.64
CA ASN A 105 -15.91 11.75 -9.75
C ASN A 105 -15.22 10.47 -10.24
N TYR A 106 -15.66 9.99 -11.40
CA TYR A 106 -15.21 8.74 -11.99
C TYR A 106 -13.85 8.82 -12.72
N ASN A 107 -13.20 9.98 -12.79
CA ASN A 107 -11.92 10.13 -13.51
C ASN A 107 -10.79 9.23 -12.99
N ARG A 108 -10.96 8.63 -11.81
CA ARG A 108 -10.02 7.64 -11.23
C ARG A 108 -10.54 6.21 -11.24
N ALA A 109 -11.81 5.99 -11.58
CA ALA A 109 -12.35 4.65 -11.65
C ALA A 109 -11.57 3.82 -12.69
N GLY A 110 -11.18 2.61 -12.32
CA GLY A 110 -10.41 1.71 -13.17
C GLY A 110 -8.93 2.04 -13.31
N VAL A 111 -8.44 3.15 -12.72
CA VAL A 111 -7.00 3.45 -12.73
C VAL A 111 -6.26 2.35 -11.97
N PRO A 112 -5.23 1.74 -12.60
CA PRO A 112 -4.47 0.67 -11.95
C PRO A 112 -3.74 1.15 -10.70
N LEU A 113 -3.77 0.32 -9.66
CA LEU A 113 -3.07 0.50 -8.40
C LEU A 113 -2.15 -0.68 -8.13
N ILE A 114 -1.10 -0.44 -7.36
CA ILE A 114 -0.28 -1.45 -6.69
C ILE A 114 -0.46 -1.24 -5.19
N GLU A 115 -0.92 -2.27 -4.48
CA GLU A 115 -0.94 -2.27 -3.03
C GLU A 115 0.25 -3.06 -2.49
N ILE A 116 1.01 -2.45 -1.58
CA ILE A 116 2.17 -3.04 -0.92
C ILE A 116 1.84 -3.19 0.56
N VAL A 117 1.80 -4.41 1.04
CA VAL A 117 1.45 -4.74 2.42
C VAL A 117 2.68 -5.23 3.15
N THR A 118 3.03 -4.59 4.27
CA THR A 118 4.12 -5.06 5.14
C THR A 118 3.62 -6.09 6.15
N LYS A 119 4.52 -6.98 6.60
CA LYS A 119 4.31 -7.72 7.84
C LYS A 119 4.36 -6.76 9.03
N PRO A 120 3.83 -7.13 10.20
CA PRO A 120 3.81 -6.26 11.39
C PRO A 120 5.19 -6.20 12.05
N CYS A 121 6.18 -5.60 11.38
CA CYS A 121 7.58 -5.51 11.81
C CYS A 121 8.06 -4.07 12.05
N ILE A 122 7.24 -3.06 11.76
CA ILE A 122 7.52 -1.65 12.05
C ILE A 122 7.12 -1.38 13.50
N SER A 123 8.03 -0.82 14.29
CA SER A 123 7.86 -0.67 15.74
C SER A 123 7.51 0.77 16.19
N ASN A 124 7.74 1.78 15.35
CA ASN A 124 7.51 3.19 15.68
C ASN A 124 7.35 4.05 14.42
N GLY A 125 6.98 5.33 14.63
CA GLY A 125 6.76 6.26 13.54
C GLY A 125 8.02 6.60 12.74
N ASP A 126 9.21 6.63 13.37
CA ASP A 126 10.47 6.93 12.66
C ASP A 126 10.86 5.83 11.67
N GLU A 127 10.66 4.57 12.04
CA GLU A 127 10.84 3.44 11.13
C GLU A 127 9.88 3.49 9.94
N ALA A 128 8.62 3.86 10.21
CA ALA A 128 7.62 4.02 9.14
C ALA A 128 8.00 5.12 8.15
N VAL A 129 8.51 6.26 8.64
CA VAL A 129 9.02 7.35 7.79
C VAL A 129 10.15 6.85 6.89
N LYS A 130 11.17 6.23 7.48
CA LYS A 130 12.32 5.71 6.73
C LYS A 130 11.92 4.66 5.69
N TYR A 131 10.98 3.80 6.03
CA TYR A 131 10.43 2.82 5.09
C TYR A 131 9.71 3.50 3.92
N LEU A 132 8.85 4.48 4.20
CA LEU A 132 8.10 5.18 3.16
C LEU A 132 9.00 6.04 2.27
N GLU A 133 10.03 6.66 2.82
CA GLU A 133 11.03 7.42 2.05
C GLU A 133 11.80 6.50 1.10
N GLU A 134 12.31 5.37 1.58
CA GLU A 134 13.02 4.38 0.75
C GLU A 134 12.12 3.77 -0.32
N LEU A 135 10.87 3.46 0.03
CA LEU A 135 9.87 2.93 -0.89
C LEU A 135 9.55 3.96 -1.99
N LYS A 136 9.26 5.20 -1.60
CA LYS A 136 8.97 6.31 -2.51
C LYS A 136 10.10 6.52 -3.50
N GLU A 137 11.33 6.60 -3.02
CA GLU A 137 12.52 6.83 -3.86
C GLU A 137 12.70 5.66 -4.85
N THR A 138 12.55 4.43 -4.39
CA THR A 138 12.66 3.23 -5.23
C THR A 138 11.59 3.22 -6.32
N LEU A 139 10.32 3.42 -5.99
CA LEU A 139 9.22 3.39 -6.96
C LEU A 139 9.29 4.55 -7.95
N PHE A 140 9.71 5.72 -7.51
CA PHE A 140 9.93 6.87 -8.39
C PHE A 140 11.06 6.60 -9.37
N TYR A 141 12.18 6.08 -8.90
CA TYR A 141 13.34 5.74 -9.73
C TYR A 141 13.02 4.69 -10.81
N LEU A 142 12.17 3.72 -10.46
CA LEU A 142 11.71 2.69 -11.39
C LEU A 142 10.67 3.19 -12.42
N GLY A 143 10.19 4.43 -12.27
CA GLY A 143 9.10 4.97 -13.10
C GLY A 143 7.75 4.29 -12.86
N VAL A 144 7.57 3.66 -11.69
CA VAL A 144 6.31 3.01 -11.31
C VAL A 144 5.28 4.04 -10.90
N SER A 145 5.67 5.01 -10.06
CA SER A 145 4.81 6.09 -9.58
C SER A 145 5.65 7.32 -9.22
N ASP A 146 5.05 8.50 -9.26
CA ASP A 146 5.65 9.73 -8.71
C ASP A 146 5.52 9.83 -7.18
N CYS A 147 4.76 8.92 -6.57
CA CYS A 147 4.63 8.73 -5.12
C CYS A 147 4.32 10.01 -4.33
N LYS A 148 3.45 10.87 -4.85
CA LYS A 148 3.03 12.11 -4.19
C LYS A 148 1.76 11.86 -3.38
N ILE A 149 1.88 11.84 -2.06
CA ILE A 149 0.75 11.64 -1.15
C ILE A 149 -0.23 12.81 -1.28
N GLU A 150 0.28 14.03 -1.37
CA GLU A 150 -0.49 15.27 -1.45
C GLU A 150 -1.36 15.35 -2.72
N GLU A 151 -0.90 14.74 -3.82
CA GLU A 151 -1.61 14.68 -5.09
C GLU A 151 -2.44 13.39 -5.21
N GLY A 152 -2.30 12.47 -4.24
CA GLY A 152 -3.06 11.22 -4.16
C GLY A 152 -2.57 10.12 -5.09
N SER A 153 -1.35 10.21 -5.64
CA SER A 153 -0.70 9.11 -6.38
C SER A 153 -0.03 8.09 -5.47
N MET A 154 0.08 8.39 -4.18
CA MET A 154 0.44 7.45 -3.12
C MET A 154 -0.52 7.63 -1.95
N ARG A 155 -0.89 6.55 -1.29
CA ARG A 155 -1.67 6.55 -0.04
C ARG A 155 -0.99 5.62 0.95
N ALA A 156 -1.11 5.95 2.23
CA ALA A 156 -0.62 5.10 3.30
C ALA A 156 -1.70 4.96 4.36
N ASP A 157 -2.12 3.74 4.60
CA ASP A 157 -2.95 3.36 5.74
C ASP A 157 -2.07 2.61 6.74
N VAL A 158 -2.24 2.85 8.02
CA VAL A 158 -1.46 2.19 9.05
C VAL A 158 -2.33 1.35 9.96
N ASN A 159 -1.88 0.14 10.27
CA ASN A 159 -2.49 -0.73 11.27
C ASN A 159 -1.58 -0.72 12.51
N VAL A 160 -2.10 -0.24 13.63
CA VAL A 160 -1.35 -0.11 14.88
C VAL A 160 -1.97 -0.99 15.95
N SER A 161 -1.14 -1.80 16.61
CA SER A 161 -1.53 -2.53 17.81
C SER A 161 -0.42 -2.47 18.85
N VAL A 162 -0.78 -2.54 20.13
CA VAL A 162 0.14 -2.54 21.26
C VAL A 162 -0.15 -3.76 22.13
N SER A 163 0.91 -4.40 22.63
CA SER A 163 0.81 -5.48 23.62
C SER A 163 1.95 -5.40 24.63
N LYS A 164 1.82 -6.13 25.73
CA LYS A 164 2.85 -6.21 26.80
C LYS A 164 3.90 -7.28 26.55
N ASP A 165 3.68 -8.12 25.57
CA ASP A 165 4.54 -9.23 25.19
C ASP A 165 4.78 -9.21 23.66
N ASN A 166 5.36 -10.28 23.14
CA ASN A 166 5.65 -10.41 21.70
C ASN A 166 4.45 -10.85 20.85
N THR A 167 3.25 -10.94 21.43
CA THR A 167 2.02 -11.23 20.66
C THR A 167 1.44 -9.94 20.08
N LEU A 168 0.74 -10.06 18.95
CA LEU A 168 0.06 -8.92 18.36
C LEU A 168 -1.20 -8.57 19.18
N GLY A 169 -1.36 -7.30 19.52
CA GLY A 169 -2.58 -6.77 20.14
C GLY A 169 -3.71 -6.59 19.11
N THR A 170 -4.84 -6.07 19.59
CA THR A 170 -5.95 -5.69 18.71
C THR A 170 -5.55 -4.45 17.90
N LYS A 171 -5.61 -4.56 16.58
CA LYS A 171 -5.21 -3.47 15.68
C LYS A 171 -6.30 -2.42 15.51
N CYS A 172 -5.86 -1.16 15.40
CA CYS A 172 -6.65 -0.06 14.87
C CYS A 172 -6.08 0.34 13.51
N GLU A 173 -6.93 0.49 12.51
CA GLU A 173 -6.59 0.98 11.18
C GLU A 173 -6.73 2.51 11.15
N VAL A 174 -5.68 3.23 10.78
CA VAL A 174 -5.72 4.69 10.63
C VAL A 174 -5.61 5.06 9.16
N LYS A 175 -6.59 5.82 8.67
CA LYS A 175 -6.74 6.27 7.29
C LYS A 175 -6.62 7.79 7.15
N ASN A 176 -6.65 8.27 5.91
CA ASN A 176 -6.66 9.69 5.56
C ASN A 176 -5.40 10.44 6.03
N ILE A 177 -4.26 9.84 5.83
CA ILE A 177 -2.96 10.40 6.21
C ILE A 177 -2.37 11.14 5.00
N GLY A 178 -2.26 12.46 5.08
CA GLY A 178 -1.95 13.32 3.95
C GLY A 178 -0.45 13.56 3.68
N SER A 179 0.47 13.03 4.49
CA SER A 179 1.91 13.19 4.29
C SER A 179 2.69 12.11 5.04
N ILE A 180 3.96 11.89 4.66
CA ILE A 180 4.85 10.95 5.37
C ILE A 180 5.06 11.38 6.83
N SER A 181 5.23 12.68 7.09
CA SER A 181 5.34 13.20 8.46
C SER A 181 4.07 12.94 9.30
N SER A 182 2.91 13.04 8.66
CA SER A 182 1.64 12.71 9.30
C SER A 182 1.50 11.22 9.63
N VAL A 183 2.14 10.33 8.86
CA VAL A 183 2.20 8.89 9.18
C VAL A 183 2.89 8.67 10.52
N LYS A 184 4.06 9.32 10.74
CA LYS A 184 4.76 9.25 12.03
C LYS A 184 3.84 9.71 13.16
N THR A 185 3.26 10.91 13.02
CA THR A 185 2.40 11.48 14.06
C THR A 185 1.19 10.60 14.36
N ALA A 186 0.58 10.01 13.34
CA ALA A 186 -0.57 9.11 13.51
C ALA A 186 -0.19 7.83 14.25
N ILE A 187 0.96 7.23 13.93
CA ILE A 187 1.47 6.03 14.60
C ILE A 187 1.79 6.34 16.07
N ASP A 188 2.57 7.38 16.32
CA ASP A 188 3.02 7.75 17.67
C ASP A 188 1.82 8.11 18.56
N TYR A 189 0.84 8.83 18.02
CA TYR A 189 -0.41 9.11 18.73
C TYR A 189 -1.19 7.84 19.07
N GLU A 190 -1.36 6.95 18.09
CA GLU A 190 -2.16 5.73 18.28
C GLU A 190 -1.49 4.74 19.25
N ILE A 191 -0.18 4.64 19.23
CA ILE A 191 0.59 3.86 20.22
C ILE A 191 0.30 4.39 21.62
N ASN A 192 0.44 5.69 21.86
CA ASN A 192 0.22 6.31 23.15
C ASN A 192 -1.23 6.14 23.63
N ARG A 193 -2.19 6.37 22.72
CA ARG A 193 -3.62 6.18 23.03
C ARG A 193 -3.93 4.75 23.50
N GLN A 194 -3.38 3.74 22.79
CA GLN A 194 -3.60 2.33 23.13
C GLN A 194 -2.93 1.96 24.45
N ILE A 195 -1.70 2.45 24.70
CA ILE A 195 -1.00 2.25 25.98
C ILE A 195 -1.85 2.80 27.13
N GLU A 196 -2.29 4.06 27.06
CA GLU A 196 -3.12 4.68 28.11
C GLU A 196 -4.41 3.92 28.40
N LEU A 197 -5.08 3.42 27.36
CA LEU A 197 -6.30 2.63 27.51
C LEU A 197 -6.02 1.29 28.21
N LEU A 198 -4.98 0.58 27.76
CA LEU A 198 -4.59 -0.71 28.32
C LEU A 198 -4.13 -0.58 29.78
N GLU A 199 -3.41 0.49 30.14
CA GLU A 199 -3.00 0.77 31.53
C GLU A 199 -4.22 1.05 32.45
N LYS A 200 -5.27 1.64 31.90
CA LYS A 200 -6.56 1.85 32.61
C LYS A 200 -7.44 0.60 32.62
N GLY A 201 -6.97 -0.54 32.10
CA GLY A 201 -7.74 -1.78 32.02
C GLY A 201 -8.82 -1.78 30.93
N VAL A 202 -8.80 -0.81 30.01
CA VAL A 202 -9.78 -0.72 28.92
C VAL A 202 -9.28 -1.57 27.74
N LYS A 203 -10.14 -2.45 27.25
CA LYS A 203 -9.84 -3.30 26.10
C LYS A 203 -9.85 -2.48 24.81
N ILE A 204 -8.84 -2.69 23.96
CA ILE A 204 -8.83 -2.13 22.61
C ILE A 204 -9.80 -2.91 21.72
N GLU A 205 -10.65 -2.19 21.02
CA GLU A 205 -11.55 -2.74 20.01
C GLU A 205 -10.96 -2.58 18.62
N GLU A 206 -11.32 -3.45 17.69
CA GLU A 206 -10.91 -3.29 16.29
C GLU A 206 -11.69 -2.13 15.67
N GLU A 207 -10.98 -1.05 15.32
CA GLU A 207 -11.54 0.21 14.85
C GLU A 207 -10.90 0.65 13.56
N THR A 208 -11.68 1.37 12.73
CA THR A 208 -11.13 2.26 11.69
C THR A 208 -11.21 3.69 12.19
N ARG A 209 -10.08 4.36 12.20
CA ARG A 209 -9.91 5.76 12.62
C ARG A 209 -9.40 6.59 11.44
N ARG A 210 -9.60 7.90 11.47
CA ARG A 210 -8.97 8.85 10.54
C ARG A 210 -7.98 9.72 11.26
N PHE A 211 -6.90 10.07 10.59
CA PHE A 211 -5.99 11.07 11.11
C PHE A 211 -6.58 12.47 10.93
N ASP A 212 -6.49 13.31 11.95
CA ASP A 212 -6.85 14.72 11.92
C ASP A 212 -5.58 15.57 12.09
N ALA A 213 -5.13 16.18 11.01
CA ALA A 213 -3.92 16.99 10.99
C ALA A 213 -4.03 18.26 11.84
N LYS A 214 -5.25 18.78 12.08
CA LYS A 214 -5.45 19.99 12.90
C LYS A 214 -5.18 19.74 14.38
N THR A 215 -5.58 18.58 14.86
CA THR A 215 -5.42 18.18 16.26
C THR A 215 -4.27 17.22 16.48
N SER A 216 -3.57 16.80 15.39
CA SER A 216 -2.52 15.77 15.42
C SER A 216 -2.95 14.50 16.15
N SER A 217 -4.20 14.08 15.96
CA SER A 217 -4.82 12.95 16.66
C SER A 217 -5.57 12.03 15.72
N THR A 218 -6.00 10.88 16.20
CA THR A 218 -6.89 9.99 15.46
C THR A 218 -8.33 10.10 15.97
N ILE A 219 -9.29 10.09 15.06
CA ILE A 219 -10.72 10.20 15.37
C ILE A 219 -11.41 8.92 14.89
N LEU A 220 -12.25 8.34 15.75
CA LEU A 220 -13.04 7.16 15.42
C LEU A 220 -13.95 7.44 14.22
N MET A 221 -13.87 6.58 13.19
CA MET A 221 -14.81 6.58 12.07
C MET A 221 -15.89 5.52 12.25
N ARG A 222 -15.46 4.30 12.56
CA ARG A 222 -16.36 3.17 12.77
C ARG A 222 -15.66 2.10 13.61
N LYS A 223 -16.46 1.36 14.40
CA LYS A 223 -16.03 0.09 14.97
C LYS A 223 -16.22 -0.99 13.92
N LYS A 224 -15.28 -1.92 13.80
CA LYS A 224 -15.46 -3.08 12.93
C LYS A 224 -16.38 -4.08 13.66
N GLU A 225 -17.67 -4.00 13.36
CA GLU A 225 -18.56 -5.12 13.60
C GLU A 225 -18.15 -6.25 12.65
N VAL A 226 -18.09 -7.49 13.16
CA VAL A 226 -17.72 -8.74 12.45
C VAL A 226 -17.25 -8.56 11.01
N GLY A 227 -15.99 -8.93 10.72
CA GLY A 227 -15.29 -8.61 9.49
C GLY A 227 -16.15 -8.68 8.22
N ASN A 228 -16.04 -7.65 7.38
CA ASN A 228 -16.71 -7.64 6.08
C ASN A 228 -16.22 -8.84 5.26
N ASP A 229 -17.09 -9.82 5.05
CA ASP A 229 -16.84 -10.90 4.12
C ASP A 229 -16.99 -10.36 2.70
N TYR A 230 -15.88 -10.10 2.03
CA TYR A 230 -15.85 -9.61 0.64
C TYR A 230 -16.18 -10.70 -0.37
N ARG A 231 -16.37 -11.95 0.02
CA ARG A 231 -16.72 -13.07 -0.85
C ARG A 231 -15.85 -13.12 -2.10
N TYR A 232 -14.54 -13.11 -1.88
CA TYR A 232 -13.57 -13.18 -2.97
C TYR A 232 -13.80 -14.41 -3.83
N PHE A 233 -13.81 -14.20 -5.15
CA PHE A 233 -13.76 -15.27 -6.13
C PHE A 233 -12.98 -14.83 -7.36
N PRO A 234 -12.41 -15.76 -8.16
CA PRO A 234 -11.66 -15.40 -9.36
C PRO A 234 -12.51 -14.59 -10.34
N GLU A 235 -11.93 -13.51 -10.90
CA GLU A 235 -12.55 -12.72 -11.96
C GLU A 235 -12.68 -13.56 -13.23
N PRO A 236 -13.90 -13.93 -13.65
CA PRO A 236 -14.08 -14.88 -14.74
C PRO A 236 -13.73 -14.32 -16.12
N ASP A 237 -13.78 -12.99 -16.27
CA ASP A 237 -13.59 -12.33 -17.56
C ASP A 237 -12.13 -11.97 -17.84
N ILE A 238 -11.24 -12.18 -16.86
CA ILE A 238 -9.80 -12.01 -17.03
C ILE A 238 -9.13 -13.39 -16.95
N PRO A 239 -8.47 -13.85 -18.01
CA PRO A 239 -7.78 -15.14 -18.00
C PRO A 239 -6.59 -15.12 -17.03
N TYR A 240 -6.13 -16.33 -16.65
CA TYR A 240 -4.90 -16.47 -15.88
C TYR A 240 -3.72 -15.83 -16.61
N LEU A 241 -2.91 -15.09 -15.88
CA LEU A 241 -1.65 -14.55 -16.37
C LEU A 241 -0.51 -15.50 -16.04
N TYR A 242 0.38 -15.70 -17.01
CA TYR A 242 1.58 -16.51 -16.87
C TYR A 242 2.80 -15.64 -17.14
N LEU A 243 3.73 -15.59 -16.20
CA LEU A 243 5.01 -14.91 -16.35
C LEU A 243 6.09 -15.94 -16.61
N GLU A 244 6.60 -15.93 -17.84
CA GLU A 244 7.71 -16.80 -18.21
C GLU A 244 9.02 -16.33 -17.56
N ASP A 245 9.91 -17.27 -17.25
CA ASP A 245 11.21 -16.96 -16.64
C ASP A 245 12.05 -16.01 -17.48
N SER A 246 11.99 -16.15 -18.80
CA SER A 246 12.65 -15.25 -19.73
C SER A 246 12.20 -13.80 -19.57
N TYR A 247 10.88 -13.58 -19.47
CA TYR A 247 10.31 -12.26 -19.25
C TYR A 247 10.66 -11.67 -17.89
N ILE A 248 10.58 -12.48 -16.83
CA ILE A 248 10.99 -12.05 -15.48
C ILE A 248 12.46 -11.64 -15.47
N ASN A 249 13.34 -12.40 -16.13
CA ASN A 249 14.75 -12.08 -16.22
C ASN A 249 15.00 -10.81 -17.05
N GLU A 250 14.33 -10.64 -18.18
CA GLU A 250 14.40 -9.42 -18.99
C GLU A 250 14.03 -8.17 -18.17
N VAL A 251 12.92 -8.23 -17.46
CA VAL A 251 12.49 -7.12 -16.59
C VAL A 251 13.49 -6.89 -15.47
N LYS A 252 14.03 -7.95 -14.86
CA LYS A 252 15.07 -7.85 -13.82
C LYS A 252 16.35 -7.18 -14.34
N GLU A 253 16.82 -7.55 -15.51
CA GLU A 253 18.01 -6.95 -16.14
C GLU A 253 17.79 -5.50 -16.55
N SER A 254 16.55 -5.10 -16.81
CA SER A 254 16.20 -3.70 -17.10
C SER A 254 16.30 -2.79 -15.88
N ILE A 255 16.27 -3.34 -14.68
CA ILE A 255 16.38 -2.58 -13.41
C ILE A 255 17.85 -2.20 -13.22
N LYS A 256 18.12 -0.89 -13.30
CA LYS A 256 19.45 -0.33 -13.01
C LYS A 256 19.69 -0.35 -11.50
N LEU A 257 20.92 -0.03 -11.08
CA LEU A 257 21.28 0.10 -9.68
C LEU A 257 20.29 0.99 -8.92
N LEU A 258 19.65 0.44 -7.91
CA LEU A 258 18.66 1.14 -7.09
C LEU A 258 19.31 2.25 -6.25
N PRO A 259 18.52 3.25 -5.81
CA PRO A 259 19.04 4.36 -5.01
C PRO A 259 19.84 3.92 -3.79
N ASN A 260 19.36 2.94 -3.04
CA ASN A 260 20.07 2.40 -1.88
C ASN A 260 21.43 1.76 -2.24
N GLU A 261 21.48 1.01 -3.33
CA GLU A 261 22.74 0.41 -3.84
C GLU A 261 23.73 1.50 -4.24
N ARG A 262 23.28 2.56 -4.92
CA ARG A 262 24.11 3.73 -5.27
C ARG A 262 24.66 4.41 -4.02
N ARG A 263 23.81 4.66 -3.02
CA ARG A 263 24.26 5.23 -1.74
C ARG A 263 25.36 4.39 -1.09
N ASN A 264 25.23 3.06 -1.10
CA ASN A 264 26.23 2.16 -0.55
C ASN A 264 27.55 2.24 -1.32
N ILE A 265 27.50 2.34 -2.66
CA ILE A 265 28.70 2.53 -3.48
C ILE A 265 29.38 3.88 -3.17
N TYR A 266 28.62 4.96 -3.03
CA TYR A 266 29.17 6.27 -2.69
C TYR A 266 29.80 6.28 -1.29
N LYS A 267 29.14 5.65 -0.31
CA LYS A 267 29.69 5.49 1.04
C LYS A 267 31.00 4.69 1.03
N SER A 268 31.09 3.63 0.26
CA SER A 268 32.32 2.84 0.12
C SER A 268 33.48 3.64 -0.50
N LYS A 269 33.18 4.73 -1.22
CA LYS A 269 34.14 5.68 -1.79
C LYS A 269 34.40 6.87 -0.86
N ASN A 270 33.97 6.82 0.41
CA ASN A 270 34.12 7.89 1.40
C ASN A 270 33.47 9.22 1.00
N ILE A 271 32.42 9.20 0.16
CA ILE A 271 31.63 10.39 -0.14
C ILE A 271 30.75 10.70 1.08
N SER A 272 30.70 11.97 1.49
CA SER A 272 29.94 12.38 2.67
C SER A 272 28.44 12.16 2.51
N ASP A 273 27.73 11.87 3.60
CA ASP A 273 26.28 11.68 3.58
C ASP A 273 25.52 12.94 3.06
N ILE A 274 26.09 14.12 3.21
CA ILE A 274 25.52 15.36 2.66
C ILE A 274 25.58 15.33 1.15
N ALA A 275 26.74 15.05 0.55
CA ALA A 275 26.92 15.00 -0.90
C ALA A 275 26.18 13.80 -1.56
N ILE A 276 25.83 12.77 -0.79
CA ILE A 276 25.03 11.64 -1.29
C ILE A 276 23.55 12.00 -1.37
N ARG A 277 23.08 12.96 -0.56
CA ARG A 277 21.68 13.42 -0.56
C ARG A 277 21.37 14.43 -1.64
N GLU A 278 22.37 15.16 -2.13
CA GLU A 278 22.29 16.09 -3.28
C GLU A 278 22.39 15.34 -4.62
#